data_7fb311c4a63eb138a8d154c5240dcbdf
#
_entry.id   7fb311c4a63eb138a8d154c5240dcbdf
#
_cell.length_a   1.000
_cell.length_b   1.000
_cell.length_c   1.000
_cell.angle_alpha   90.00
_cell.angle_beta   90.00
_cell.angle_gamma   90.00
#
_symmetry.space_group_name_H-M   'P 1'
#
loop_
_entity.id
_entity.type
_entity.pdbx_description
1 polymer ?
#
loop_
_entity_poly.entity_id
_entity_poly.type
_entity_poly.pdbx_seq_one_letter_code
_entity_poly.pdbx_strand_id
1 'polypeptide(L)'
;DDLHADGAVAGFFCYPLNTLREEEGSQKIFDFRDKLEEVFTTGDGPEVLTLTGGATGLFCGYVDFIAWDIRAVLQKAKKFFEDSDIPWASFHTFRREAGTVNLKTPSEEEPDDEDQAPELDETLAGMDYIPYTPQNEEEFFQQLEQWNDEDEYTRCIQALNAIPEDWRDYRFAYALSRALENYAIIGDREEGTPGRKGDKALLRAIQVLEAVREEGRDKAEWNMRMAYAYQYLEGQEEKAIPYAQRW
;
A
#
# COMPACT_ATOMS: atom_id res chain seq x y z
N ASP A 1 -7.16 -32.81 11.99
CA ASP A 1 -6.47 -33.28 10.99
C ASP A 1 -7.06 -33.11 9.62
N ASP A 2 -8.03 -33.64 9.04
CA ASP A 2 -8.23 -33.49 7.59
C ASP A 2 -9.62 -32.98 7.21
N LEU A 3 -9.95 -31.75 7.56
CA LEU A 3 -11.08 -31.03 6.96
C LEU A 3 -11.04 -31.06 5.43
N HIS A 4 -9.84 -31.19 4.83
CA HIS A 4 -9.66 -31.25 3.38
C HIS A 4 -9.96 -32.61 2.75
N ALA A 5 -9.90 -33.70 3.50
CA ALA A 5 -10.29 -35.03 3.01
C ALA A 5 -11.80 -35.05 2.67
N ASP A 6 -12.59 -34.25 3.38
CA ASP A 6 -14.04 -34.07 3.17
C ASP A 6 -14.38 -32.88 2.25
N GLY A 7 -13.37 -32.24 1.63
CA GLY A 7 -13.56 -31.09 0.73
C GLY A 7 -13.80 -29.75 1.43
N ALA A 8 -13.71 -29.70 2.78
CA ALA A 8 -13.86 -28.46 3.52
C ALA A 8 -12.59 -27.58 3.43
N VAL A 9 -12.79 -26.27 3.36
CA VAL A 9 -11.71 -25.28 3.27
C VAL A 9 -11.83 -24.28 4.41
N ALA A 10 -10.80 -24.21 5.27
CA ALA A 10 -10.67 -23.16 6.26
C ALA A 10 -9.92 -21.96 5.67
N GLY A 11 -10.46 -20.77 5.83
CA GLY A 11 -9.90 -19.54 5.28
C GLY A 11 -10.55 -18.29 5.84
N PHE A 12 -10.19 -17.15 5.24
CA PHE A 12 -10.74 -15.86 5.63
C PHE A 12 -10.88 -14.92 4.43
N PHE A 13 -11.82 -13.99 4.54
CA PHE A 13 -11.88 -12.81 3.70
C PHE A 13 -11.04 -11.71 4.30
N CYS A 14 -10.33 -10.97 3.44
CA CYS A 14 -9.55 -9.79 3.80
C CYS A 14 -10.03 -8.61 2.95
N TYR A 15 -10.29 -7.46 3.57
CA TYR A 15 -10.74 -6.24 2.92
C TYR A 15 -10.21 -5.00 3.64
N PRO A 16 -10.01 -3.87 2.94
CA PRO A 16 -9.45 -2.66 3.53
C PRO A 16 -10.47 -1.93 4.41
N LEU A 17 -9.97 -1.22 5.42
CA LEU A 17 -10.77 -0.45 6.36
C LEU A 17 -10.70 1.06 6.12
N ASN A 18 -9.82 1.53 5.24
CA ASN A 18 -9.59 2.95 5.01
C ASN A 18 -10.88 3.70 4.61
N THR A 19 -11.62 3.19 3.60
CA THR A 19 -12.88 3.78 3.15
C THR A 19 -14.02 3.69 4.17
N LEU A 20 -13.91 2.78 5.14
CA LEU A 20 -14.91 2.58 6.20
C LEU A 20 -14.66 3.46 7.42
N ARG A 21 -13.49 4.13 7.52
CA ARG A 21 -13.09 4.93 8.69
C ARG A 21 -13.38 6.43 8.56
N GLU A 22 -13.73 6.92 7.37
CA GLU A 22 -13.65 8.35 7.06
C GLU A 22 -14.65 9.27 7.79
N GLU A 23 -15.81 8.82 8.25
CA GLU A 23 -16.77 9.77 8.87
C GLU A 23 -17.46 9.33 10.16
N GLU A 24 -17.62 8.05 10.43
CA GLU A 24 -18.38 7.53 11.58
C GLU A 24 -17.63 6.48 12.41
N GLY A 25 -16.31 6.39 12.25
CA GLY A 25 -15.43 5.55 13.05
C GLY A 25 -15.77 4.05 13.01
N SER A 26 -15.73 3.41 14.17
CA SER A 26 -15.86 1.94 14.27
C SER A 26 -17.22 1.40 13.84
N GLN A 27 -18.28 2.21 13.81
CA GLN A 27 -19.63 1.72 13.50
C GLN A 27 -19.78 1.22 12.06
N LYS A 28 -19.26 1.99 11.08
CA LYS A 28 -19.28 1.56 9.66
C LYS A 28 -18.53 0.24 9.44
N ILE A 29 -17.44 0.03 10.16
CA ILE A 29 -16.67 -1.22 10.08
C ILE A 29 -17.51 -2.41 10.57
N PHE A 30 -18.21 -2.25 11.70
CA PHE A 30 -19.09 -3.29 12.23
C PHE A 30 -20.28 -3.53 11.31
N ASP A 31 -20.92 -2.47 10.84
CA ASP A 31 -22.08 -2.57 9.93
C ASP A 31 -21.72 -3.25 8.60
N PHE A 32 -20.52 -2.97 8.08
CA PHE A 32 -20.03 -3.65 6.88
C PHE A 32 -19.77 -5.13 7.13
N ARG A 33 -19.15 -5.45 8.24
CA ARG A 33 -18.90 -6.83 8.65
C ARG A 33 -20.21 -7.59 8.85
N ASP A 34 -21.16 -7.00 9.56
CA ASP A 34 -22.47 -7.61 9.81
C ASP A 34 -23.22 -7.90 8.49
N LYS A 35 -23.17 -6.99 7.52
CA LYS A 35 -23.71 -7.20 6.18
C LYS A 35 -23.03 -8.35 5.43
N LEU A 36 -21.70 -8.45 5.51
CA LEU A 36 -20.97 -9.56 4.92
C LEU A 36 -21.34 -10.88 5.58
N GLU A 37 -21.42 -10.91 6.90
CA GLU A 37 -21.82 -12.10 7.66
C GLU A 37 -23.28 -12.50 7.36
N GLU A 38 -24.20 -11.54 7.15
CA GLU A 38 -25.58 -11.79 6.80
C GLU A 38 -25.74 -12.58 5.49
N VAL A 39 -24.86 -12.35 4.49
CA VAL A 39 -24.84 -13.13 3.24
C VAL A 39 -24.70 -14.63 3.48
N PHE A 40 -24.01 -15.00 4.56
CA PHE A 40 -23.69 -16.39 4.89
C PHE A 40 -24.47 -16.96 6.08
N THR A 41 -25.22 -16.12 6.78
CA THR A 41 -26.07 -16.55 7.90
C THR A 41 -27.54 -16.66 7.53
N THR A 42 -27.91 -16.16 6.33
CA THR A 42 -29.29 -16.20 5.82
C THR A 42 -29.43 -17.03 4.55
N GLY A 43 -30.64 -17.42 4.21
CA GLY A 43 -30.94 -18.18 3.00
C GLY A 43 -30.21 -19.51 2.95
N ASP A 44 -29.52 -19.76 1.85
CA ASP A 44 -28.66 -20.95 1.63
C ASP A 44 -27.21 -20.75 2.11
N GLY A 45 -26.89 -19.60 2.71
CA GLY A 45 -25.55 -19.29 3.23
C GLY A 45 -25.01 -20.33 4.22
N PRO A 46 -25.79 -20.76 5.24
CA PRO A 46 -25.34 -21.77 6.22
C PRO A 46 -25.04 -23.15 5.62
N GLU A 47 -25.56 -23.44 4.42
CA GLU A 47 -25.29 -24.71 3.73
C GLU A 47 -23.90 -24.75 3.09
N VAL A 48 -23.28 -23.59 2.82
CA VAL A 48 -22.01 -23.47 2.09
C VAL A 48 -20.83 -23.15 2.99
N LEU A 49 -21.05 -22.45 4.10
CA LEU A 49 -19.97 -22.16 5.08
C LEU A 49 -20.51 -21.99 6.51
N THR A 50 -19.59 -22.07 7.45
CA THR A 50 -19.77 -21.69 8.84
C THR A 50 -18.76 -20.61 9.21
N LEU A 51 -19.25 -19.45 9.66
CA LEU A 51 -18.40 -18.39 10.20
C LEU A 51 -17.76 -18.84 11.51
N THR A 52 -16.48 -18.59 11.67
CA THR A 52 -15.72 -18.99 12.88
C THR A 52 -15.23 -17.80 13.70
N GLY A 53 -15.27 -16.61 13.14
CA GLY A 53 -14.87 -15.39 13.80
C GLY A 53 -14.43 -14.33 12.83
N GLY A 54 -13.60 -13.42 13.29
CA GLY A 54 -13.00 -12.37 12.51
C GLY A 54 -12.24 -11.39 13.37
N ALA A 55 -11.48 -10.53 12.73
CA ALA A 55 -10.66 -9.54 13.38
C ALA A 55 -10.75 -8.19 12.66
N THR A 56 -10.49 -7.12 13.39
CA THR A 56 -10.29 -5.78 12.86
C THR A 56 -8.86 -5.40 13.16
N GLY A 57 -8.03 -5.38 12.11
CA GLY A 57 -6.65 -4.93 12.19
C GLY A 57 -6.51 -3.42 12.05
N LEU A 58 -5.27 -2.97 11.92
CA LEU A 58 -4.98 -1.54 11.72
C LEU A 58 -5.44 -1.07 10.32
N PHE A 59 -5.26 -1.91 9.30
CA PHE A 59 -5.54 -1.57 7.90
C PHE A 59 -6.65 -2.41 7.29
N CYS A 60 -6.82 -3.66 7.72
CA CYS A 60 -7.75 -4.61 7.13
C CYS A 60 -8.72 -5.19 8.15
N GLY A 61 -9.92 -5.52 7.66
CA GLY A 61 -10.88 -6.37 8.33
C GLY A 61 -10.78 -7.81 7.82
N TYR A 62 -11.05 -8.75 8.71
CA TYR A 62 -10.98 -10.19 8.43
C TYR A 62 -12.26 -10.87 8.90
N VAL A 63 -12.76 -11.80 8.09
CA VAL A 63 -13.87 -12.69 8.47
C VAL A 63 -13.44 -14.13 8.21
N ASP A 64 -13.31 -14.89 9.29
CA ASP A 64 -12.81 -16.26 9.29
C ASP A 64 -13.97 -17.27 9.12
N PHE A 65 -13.74 -18.32 8.36
CA PHE A 65 -14.77 -19.34 8.10
C PHE A 65 -14.20 -20.72 7.76
N ILE A 66 -15.10 -21.71 7.84
CA ILE A 66 -14.91 -23.02 7.23
C ILE A 66 -15.97 -23.18 6.15
N ALA A 67 -15.54 -23.37 4.91
CA ALA A 67 -16.40 -23.57 3.74
C ALA A 67 -16.59 -25.06 3.45
N TRP A 68 -17.83 -25.46 3.19
CA TRP A 68 -18.22 -26.77 2.72
C TRP A 68 -18.34 -26.82 1.20
N ASP A 69 -18.70 -25.69 0.59
CA ASP A 69 -18.65 -25.46 -0.86
C ASP A 69 -17.91 -24.14 -1.15
N ILE A 70 -16.61 -24.22 -1.32
CA ILE A 70 -15.76 -23.04 -1.55
C ILE A 70 -16.15 -22.28 -2.83
N ARG A 71 -16.66 -22.95 -3.86
CA ARG A 71 -17.07 -22.26 -5.10
C ARG A 71 -18.29 -21.39 -4.87
N ALA A 72 -19.30 -21.91 -4.20
CA ALA A 72 -20.49 -21.15 -3.84
C ALA A 72 -20.13 -19.98 -2.91
N VAL A 73 -19.24 -20.20 -1.94
CA VAL A 73 -18.74 -19.16 -1.04
C VAL A 73 -18.07 -18.04 -1.82
N LEU A 74 -17.12 -18.36 -2.70
CA LEU A 74 -16.40 -17.35 -3.49
C LEU A 74 -17.31 -16.58 -4.44
N GLN A 75 -18.31 -17.24 -5.05
CA GLN A 75 -19.29 -16.55 -5.90
C GLN A 75 -20.15 -15.55 -5.12
N LYS A 76 -20.64 -15.94 -3.94
CA LYS A 76 -21.43 -15.05 -3.07
C LYS A 76 -20.60 -13.89 -2.55
N ALA A 77 -19.40 -14.17 -2.06
CA ALA A 77 -18.49 -13.14 -1.57
C ALA A 77 -18.10 -12.16 -2.68
N LYS A 78 -17.74 -12.67 -3.87
CA LYS A 78 -17.41 -11.84 -5.02
C LYS A 78 -18.54 -10.86 -5.35
N LYS A 79 -19.78 -11.35 -5.44
CA LYS A 79 -20.94 -10.51 -5.70
C LYS A 79 -21.12 -9.43 -4.62
N PHE A 80 -21.01 -9.80 -3.33
CA PHE A 80 -21.11 -8.85 -2.23
C PHE A 80 -20.04 -7.75 -2.31
N PHE A 81 -18.79 -8.13 -2.55
CA PHE A 81 -17.70 -7.18 -2.63
C PHE A 81 -17.77 -6.31 -3.88
N GLU A 82 -18.18 -6.86 -5.03
CA GLU A 82 -18.40 -6.08 -6.26
C GLU A 82 -19.49 -5.01 -6.08
N ASP A 83 -20.55 -5.32 -5.35
CA ASP A 83 -21.68 -4.40 -5.05
C ASP A 83 -21.34 -3.41 -3.90
N SER A 84 -20.19 -3.53 -3.23
CA SER A 84 -19.79 -2.68 -2.12
C SER A 84 -18.85 -1.55 -2.55
N ASP A 85 -18.72 -0.50 -1.71
CA ASP A 85 -17.85 0.66 -1.97
C ASP A 85 -16.38 0.42 -1.63
N ILE A 86 -16.02 -0.77 -1.07
CA ILE A 86 -14.62 -1.04 -0.78
C ILE A 86 -13.82 -1.30 -2.08
N PRO A 87 -12.56 -0.84 -2.13
CA PRO A 87 -11.79 -0.87 -3.37
C PRO A 87 -11.30 -2.25 -3.77
N TRP A 88 -11.03 -3.14 -2.84
CA TRP A 88 -10.55 -4.49 -3.11
C TRP A 88 -10.98 -5.47 -2.02
N ALA A 89 -11.01 -6.75 -2.34
CA ALA A 89 -11.20 -7.83 -1.40
C ALA A 89 -10.53 -9.10 -1.90
N SER A 90 -10.05 -9.92 -0.98
CA SER A 90 -9.39 -11.18 -1.27
C SER A 90 -9.84 -12.30 -0.34
N PHE A 91 -9.71 -13.51 -0.82
CA PHE A 91 -9.83 -14.73 -0.04
C PHE A 91 -8.47 -15.38 0.14
N HIS A 92 -8.18 -15.82 1.35
CA HIS A 92 -6.99 -16.54 1.74
C HIS A 92 -7.35 -17.83 2.45
N THR A 93 -6.56 -18.86 2.25
CA THR A 93 -6.59 -20.05 3.11
C THR A 93 -5.57 -19.90 4.24
N PHE A 94 -5.74 -20.64 5.33
CA PHE A 94 -4.71 -20.71 6.39
C PHE A 94 -3.48 -21.53 5.97
N ARG A 95 -3.38 -21.95 4.72
CA ARG A 95 -2.22 -22.68 4.19
C ARG A 95 -1.30 -21.73 3.45
N ARG A 96 -0.04 -21.66 3.86
CA ARG A 96 1.00 -20.81 3.23
C ARG A 96 1.25 -21.08 1.75
N GLU A 97 0.99 -22.31 1.29
CA GLU A 97 1.26 -22.75 -0.08
C GLU A 97 0.08 -22.50 -1.04
N ALA A 98 -1.08 -22.16 -0.51
CA ALA A 98 -2.25 -21.87 -1.33
C ALA A 98 -2.26 -20.38 -1.71
N GLY A 99 -2.44 -20.12 -3.00
CA GLY A 99 -2.51 -18.75 -3.50
C GLY A 99 -3.73 -17.98 -3.00
N THR A 100 -3.67 -16.66 -3.14
CA THR A 100 -4.76 -15.73 -2.85
C THR A 100 -5.74 -15.68 -4.02
N VAL A 101 -7.04 -15.59 -3.73
CA VAL A 101 -8.08 -15.36 -4.74
C VAL A 101 -8.60 -13.94 -4.59
N ASN A 102 -8.45 -13.12 -5.61
CA ASN A 102 -9.04 -11.79 -5.65
C ASN A 102 -10.55 -11.90 -5.88
N LEU A 103 -11.33 -11.36 -4.95
CA LEU A 103 -12.80 -11.29 -5.00
C LEU A 103 -13.26 -9.97 -5.63
N LYS A 104 -12.52 -8.90 -5.38
CA LYS A 104 -12.64 -7.61 -6.04
C LYS A 104 -11.24 -7.07 -6.26
N THR A 105 -10.95 -6.71 -7.47
CA THR A 105 -9.77 -5.89 -7.79
C THR A 105 -10.22 -4.44 -7.79
N PRO A 106 -9.34 -3.50 -7.43
CA PRO A 106 -9.61 -2.11 -7.72
C PRO A 106 -10.05 -2.01 -9.18
N SER A 107 -11.15 -1.30 -9.45
CA SER A 107 -11.44 -0.91 -10.82
C SER A 107 -10.14 -0.31 -11.37
N GLU A 108 -9.70 -0.75 -12.55
CA GLU A 108 -8.82 0.07 -13.36
C GLU A 108 -9.68 1.31 -13.64
N GLU A 109 -9.73 2.24 -12.70
CA GLU A 109 -10.06 3.61 -13.03
C GLU A 109 -9.06 3.95 -14.12
N GLU A 110 -9.57 4.39 -15.28
CA GLU A 110 -8.75 5.08 -16.26
C GLU A 110 -7.81 5.95 -15.42
N PRO A 111 -6.47 5.95 -15.68
CA PRO A 111 -5.54 6.69 -14.85
C PRO A 111 -6.18 8.06 -14.65
N ASP A 112 -6.62 8.32 -13.41
CA ASP A 112 -7.02 9.66 -13.04
C ASP A 112 -5.88 10.52 -13.54
N ASP A 113 -6.17 11.57 -14.31
CA ASP A 113 -5.15 12.55 -14.70
C ASP A 113 -4.42 13.14 -13.48
N GLU A 114 -4.87 12.84 -12.26
CA GLU A 114 -4.18 13.01 -10.97
C GLU A 114 -3.01 12.03 -10.73
N ASP A 115 -2.85 10.95 -11.53
CA ASP A 115 -1.66 10.05 -11.48
C ASP A 115 -0.42 10.68 -12.18
N GLN A 116 -0.59 11.81 -12.80
CA GLN A 116 0.54 12.67 -13.07
C GLN A 116 1.04 13.17 -11.70
N ALA A 117 2.32 12.92 -11.40
CA ALA A 117 3.00 13.60 -10.30
C ALA A 117 2.55 15.06 -10.35
N PRO A 118 2.04 15.65 -9.25
CA PRO A 118 1.39 16.95 -9.27
C PRO A 118 2.19 17.86 -10.19
N GLU A 119 1.51 18.40 -11.21
CA GLU A 119 2.20 19.23 -12.19
C GLU A 119 2.92 20.32 -11.41
N LEU A 120 4.22 20.37 -11.61
CA LEU A 120 5.20 21.14 -10.84
C LEU A 120 4.90 22.63 -10.75
N ASP A 121 3.95 23.12 -11.52
CA ASP A 121 3.85 24.53 -11.87
C ASP A 121 3.10 25.40 -10.83
N GLU A 122 2.19 24.85 -10.06
CA GLU A 122 1.39 25.70 -9.15
C GLU A 122 1.89 25.69 -7.70
N THR A 123 2.47 24.60 -7.21
CA THR A 123 2.87 24.46 -5.79
C THR A 123 4.26 25.02 -5.49
N LEU A 124 5.21 24.93 -6.42
CA LEU A 124 6.55 25.50 -6.23
C LEU A 124 6.64 26.99 -6.65
N ALA A 125 5.77 27.47 -7.55
CA ALA A 125 5.80 28.83 -8.08
C ALA A 125 5.48 29.93 -7.05
N GLY A 126 4.97 29.60 -5.87
CA GLY A 126 4.67 30.53 -4.78
C GLY A 126 5.56 30.43 -3.55
N MET A 127 6.59 29.57 -3.57
CA MET A 127 7.44 29.28 -2.41
C MET A 127 8.85 29.86 -2.58
N ASP A 128 9.49 30.19 -1.46
CA ASP A 128 10.94 30.37 -1.40
C ASP A 128 11.63 29.03 -1.64
N TYR A 129 11.84 28.70 -2.92
CA TYR A 129 12.39 27.44 -3.40
C TYR A 129 13.69 27.72 -4.15
N ILE A 130 14.74 26.97 -3.82
CA ILE A 130 16.04 27.00 -4.50
C ILE A 130 16.04 25.93 -5.58
N PRO A 131 15.90 26.26 -6.88
CA PRO A 131 15.97 25.28 -7.95
C PRO A 131 17.35 24.65 -8.02
N TYR A 132 17.40 23.35 -8.30
CA TYR A 132 18.69 22.65 -8.46
C TYR A 132 19.46 23.16 -9.66
N THR A 133 20.74 23.40 -9.43
CA THR A 133 21.77 23.55 -10.47
C THR A 133 23.04 22.85 -9.98
N PRO A 134 23.95 22.41 -10.88
CA PRO A 134 25.20 21.80 -10.45
C PRO A 134 26.10 22.72 -9.58
N GLN A 135 25.84 24.02 -9.58
CA GLN A 135 26.59 25.02 -8.80
C GLN A 135 26.05 25.22 -7.38
N ASN A 136 24.77 24.91 -7.15
CA ASN A 136 24.11 25.06 -5.84
C ASN A 136 23.68 23.74 -5.21
N GLU A 137 24.27 22.63 -5.63
CA GLU A 137 23.92 21.28 -5.18
C GLU A 137 23.82 21.18 -3.66
N GLU A 138 24.80 21.69 -2.93
CA GLU A 138 24.84 21.61 -1.46
C GLU A 138 23.69 22.38 -0.82
N GLU A 139 23.40 23.61 -1.29
CA GLU A 139 22.29 24.42 -0.80
C GLU A 139 20.93 23.73 -1.08
N PHE A 140 20.80 23.12 -2.26
CA PHE A 140 19.60 22.39 -2.63
C PHE A 140 19.36 21.20 -1.70
N PHE A 141 20.38 20.38 -1.45
CA PHE A 141 20.24 19.24 -0.54
C PHE A 141 20.02 19.65 0.92
N GLN A 142 20.57 20.78 1.38
CA GLN A 142 20.26 21.35 2.69
C GLN A 142 18.78 21.77 2.81
N GLN A 143 18.22 22.36 1.76
CA GLN A 143 16.80 22.66 1.71
C GLN A 143 15.92 21.40 1.80
N LEU A 144 16.30 20.32 1.08
CA LEU A 144 15.59 19.04 1.16
C LEU A 144 15.65 18.44 2.57
N GLU A 145 16.79 18.51 3.24
CA GLU A 145 16.92 18.04 4.64
C GLU A 145 16.02 18.84 5.58
N GLN A 146 15.97 20.16 5.44
CA GLN A 146 15.07 21.00 6.23
C GLN A 146 13.61 20.56 6.04
N TRP A 147 13.16 20.38 4.81
CA TRP A 147 11.79 19.94 4.52
C TRP A 147 11.51 18.52 5.01
N ASN A 148 12.48 17.61 4.96
CA ASN A 148 12.34 16.29 5.58
C ASN A 148 12.16 16.37 7.10
N ASP A 149 12.89 17.27 7.77
CA ASP A 149 12.80 17.45 9.23
C ASP A 149 11.48 18.15 9.64
N GLU A 150 10.83 18.83 8.71
CA GLU A 150 9.53 19.51 8.89
C GLU A 150 8.34 18.64 8.44
N ASP A 151 8.58 17.38 8.03
CA ASP A 151 7.59 16.46 7.46
C ASP A 151 6.91 16.98 6.18
N GLU A 152 7.63 17.73 5.37
CA GLU A 152 7.15 18.31 4.11
C GLU A 152 7.64 17.47 2.89
N TYR A 153 7.33 16.21 2.90
CA TYR A 153 7.85 15.23 1.92
C TYR A 153 7.35 15.48 0.50
N THR A 154 6.13 15.95 0.32
CA THR A 154 5.58 16.32 -1.00
C THR A 154 6.44 17.38 -1.67
N ARG A 155 6.91 18.38 -0.91
CA ARG A 155 7.84 19.41 -1.43
C ARG A 155 9.16 18.79 -1.87
N CYS A 156 9.73 17.89 -1.07
CA CYS A 156 10.94 17.17 -1.44
C CYS A 156 10.76 16.41 -2.76
N ILE A 157 9.65 15.65 -2.89
CA ILE A 157 9.34 14.87 -4.08
C ILE A 157 9.18 15.76 -5.31
N GLN A 158 8.47 16.87 -5.20
CA GLN A 158 8.27 17.83 -6.28
C GLN A 158 9.60 18.46 -6.72
N ALA A 159 10.40 18.97 -5.79
CA ALA A 159 11.70 19.57 -6.09
C ALA A 159 12.64 18.58 -6.78
N LEU A 160 12.67 17.33 -6.29
CA LEU A 160 13.48 16.27 -6.88
C LEU A 160 12.98 15.86 -8.27
N ASN A 161 11.70 15.84 -8.53
CA ASN A 161 11.15 15.57 -9.85
C ASN A 161 11.42 16.67 -10.87
N ALA A 162 11.59 17.91 -10.42
CA ALA A 162 11.92 19.05 -11.29
C ALA A 162 13.30 18.98 -11.92
N ILE A 163 14.18 18.11 -11.40
CA ILE A 163 15.54 18.02 -11.90
C ILE A 163 15.57 17.24 -13.22
N PRO A 164 16.26 17.77 -14.27
CA PRO A 164 16.45 17.07 -15.53
C PRO A 164 17.04 15.67 -15.34
N GLU A 165 16.58 14.68 -16.12
CA GLU A 165 17.04 13.29 -16.01
C GLU A 165 18.55 13.14 -16.15
N ASP A 166 19.17 13.89 -17.05
CA ASP A 166 20.61 13.89 -17.30
C ASP A 166 21.46 14.33 -16.08
N TRP A 167 20.82 14.92 -15.08
CA TRP A 167 21.49 15.40 -13.85
C TRP A 167 21.21 14.52 -12.64
N ARG A 168 20.42 13.46 -12.82
CA ARG A 168 20.04 12.56 -11.74
C ARG A 168 21.09 11.46 -11.58
N ASP A 169 21.76 11.46 -10.44
CA ASP A 169 22.74 10.46 -10.02
C ASP A 169 22.22 9.61 -8.82
N TYR A 170 23.09 8.84 -8.23
CA TYR A 170 22.79 8.02 -7.06
C TYR A 170 22.29 8.85 -5.86
N ARG A 171 22.92 10.00 -5.55
CA ARG A 171 22.54 10.87 -4.43
C ARG A 171 21.10 11.33 -4.58
N PHE A 172 20.74 11.60 -5.82
CA PHE A 172 19.42 11.99 -6.23
C PHE A 172 18.39 10.90 -6.03
N ALA A 173 18.67 9.71 -6.57
CA ALA A 173 17.82 8.54 -6.43
C ALA A 173 17.61 8.18 -4.95
N TYR A 174 18.66 8.27 -4.14
CA TYR A 174 18.57 8.05 -2.70
C TYR A 174 17.67 9.09 -2.00
N ALA A 175 17.84 10.37 -2.29
CA ALA A 175 17.01 11.44 -1.70
C ALA A 175 15.53 11.30 -2.09
N LEU A 176 15.25 10.98 -3.36
CA LEU A 176 13.89 10.78 -3.84
C LEU A 176 13.25 9.55 -3.20
N SER A 177 13.97 8.42 -3.10
CA SER A 177 13.44 7.23 -2.44
C SER A 177 13.11 7.50 -0.96
N ARG A 178 13.99 8.22 -0.25
CA ARG A 178 13.78 8.62 1.15
C ARG A 178 12.52 9.47 1.31
N ALA A 179 12.34 10.47 0.45
CA ALA A 179 11.15 11.33 0.50
C ALA A 179 9.86 10.55 0.21
N LEU A 180 9.88 9.66 -0.79
CA LEU A 180 8.74 8.79 -1.12
C LEU A 180 8.38 7.82 0.00
N GLU A 181 9.37 7.21 0.64
CA GLU A 181 9.17 6.29 1.78
C GLU A 181 8.63 7.05 3.00
N ASN A 182 9.23 8.20 3.34
CA ASN A 182 8.76 9.01 4.46
C ASN A 182 7.33 9.50 4.23
N TYR A 183 7.02 9.95 3.01
CA TYR A 183 5.65 10.29 2.61
C TYR A 183 4.70 9.12 2.82
N ALA A 184 5.07 7.91 2.38
CA ALA A 184 4.21 6.73 2.48
C ALA A 184 4.01 6.23 3.92
N ILE A 185 5.04 6.32 4.76
CA ILE A 185 5.09 5.68 6.08
C ILE A 185 4.69 6.64 7.19
N ILE A 186 5.18 7.87 7.14
CA ILE A 186 4.97 8.90 8.16
C ILE A 186 3.79 9.79 7.78
N GLY A 187 3.71 10.17 6.51
CA GLY A 187 2.72 11.11 5.99
C GLY A 187 3.22 12.55 5.96
N ASP A 188 2.63 13.35 5.10
CA ASP A 188 2.96 14.76 4.97
C ASP A 188 2.31 15.58 6.11
N ARG A 189 2.99 16.60 6.56
CA ARG A 189 2.59 17.40 7.73
C ARG A 189 1.16 17.95 7.65
N GLU A 190 0.74 18.39 6.48
CA GLU A 190 -0.59 18.98 6.29
C GLU A 190 -1.64 17.97 5.81
N GLU A 191 -1.22 16.94 5.06
CA GLU A 191 -2.12 15.97 4.43
C GLU A 191 -2.32 14.69 5.26
N GLY A 192 -1.43 14.44 6.22
CA GLY A 192 -1.44 13.21 7.01
C GLY A 192 -0.90 12.00 6.24
N THR A 193 -1.14 10.81 6.77
CA THR A 193 -0.61 9.57 6.19
C THR A 193 -1.43 9.15 4.97
N PRO A 194 -0.82 9.00 3.80
CA PRO A 194 -1.51 8.68 2.56
C PRO A 194 -1.82 7.18 2.48
N GLY A 195 -3.06 6.77 2.49
CA GLY A 195 -3.50 5.37 2.32
C GLY A 195 -2.91 4.70 1.06
N ARG A 196 -3.71 4.48 0.03
CA ARG A 196 -3.28 3.88 -1.26
C ARG A 196 -2.18 4.64 -2.01
N LYS A 197 -2.14 5.98 -1.85
CA LYS A 197 -1.06 6.79 -2.43
C LYS A 197 0.30 6.40 -1.82
N GLY A 198 0.31 5.89 -0.59
CA GLY A 198 1.50 5.37 0.06
C GLY A 198 2.10 4.16 -0.66
N ASP A 199 1.29 3.17 -1.05
CA ASP A 199 1.78 1.98 -1.77
C ASP A 199 2.39 2.35 -3.13
N LYS A 200 1.78 3.29 -3.86
CA LYS A 200 2.33 3.80 -5.12
C LYS A 200 3.67 4.52 -4.90
N ALA A 201 3.79 5.29 -3.81
CA ALA A 201 5.04 5.95 -3.46
C ALA A 201 6.14 4.94 -3.09
N LEU A 202 5.83 3.89 -2.35
CA LEU A 202 6.77 2.81 -2.03
C LEU A 202 7.23 2.06 -3.29
N LEU A 203 6.31 1.71 -4.18
CA LEU A 203 6.64 1.08 -5.46
C LEU A 203 7.56 1.96 -6.30
N ARG A 204 7.29 3.27 -6.34
CA ARG A 204 8.13 4.23 -7.03
C ARG A 204 9.50 4.37 -6.38
N ALA A 205 9.60 4.37 -5.06
CA ALA A 205 10.88 4.37 -4.34
C ALA A 205 11.74 3.17 -4.73
N ILE A 206 11.14 1.97 -4.79
CA ILE A 206 11.81 0.75 -5.26
C ILE A 206 12.32 0.93 -6.70
N GLN A 207 11.49 1.43 -7.61
CA GLN A 207 11.88 1.65 -9.01
C GLN A 207 13.06 2.62 -9.15
N VAL A 208 13.04 3.72 -8.39
CA VAL A 208 14.11 4.72 -8.37
C VAL A 208 15.42 4.13 -7.85
N LEU A 209 15.36 3.33 -6.78
CA LEU A 209 16.54 2.64 -6.24
C LEU A 209 17.07 1.56 -7.18
N GLU A 210 16.21 0.80 -7.83
CA GLU A 210 16.62 -0.22 -8.80
C GLU A 210 17.32 0.41 -10.03
N ALA A 211 16.94 1.61 -10.44
CA ALA A 211 17.60 2.31 -11.55
C ALA A 211 19.09 2.60 -11.26
N VAL A 212 19.46 2.74 -9.98
CA VAL A 212 20.85 2.98 -9.53
C VAL A 212 21.45 1.77 -8.80
N ARG A 213 20.92 0.57 -9.04
CA ARG A 213 21.32 -0.65 -8.33
C ARG A 213 22.80 -0.98 -8.43
N GLU A 214 23.41 -0.80 -9.60
CA GLU A 214 24.82 -1.13 -9.80
C GLU A 214 25.75 -0.28 -8.92
N GLU A 215 25.33 0.93 -8.61
CA GLU A 215 26.09 1.81 -7.71
C GLU A 215 25.69 1.60 -6.23
N GLY A 216 24.44 1.23 -5.98
CA GLY A 216 23.83 1.17 -4.63
C GLY A 216 23.94 -0.17 -3.93
N ARG A 217 23.91 -1.30 -4.64
CA ARG A 217 23.73 -2.65 -4.08
C ARG A 217 24.69 -3.06 -2.96
N ASP A 218 25.91 -2.49 -2.93
CA ASP A 218 26.92 -2.76 -1.93
C ASP A 218 26.95 -1.69 -0.81
N LYS A 219 26.05 -0.69 -0.86
CA LYS A 219 25.94 0.38 0.13
C LYS A 219 24.86 0.04 1.17
N ALA A 220 25.20 0.21 2.44
CA ALA A 220 24.28 -0.07 3.55
C ALA A 220 23.00 0.77 3.46
N GLU A 221 23.13 2.07 3.17
CA GLU A 221 21.99 2.98 3.06
C GLU A 221 21.03 2.61 1.92
N TRP A 222 21.54 2.11 0.78
CA TRP A 222 20.66 1.64 -0.31
C TRP A 222 19.89 0.39 0.10
N ASN A 223 20.57 -0.58 0.73
CA ASN A 223 19.92 -1.79 1.23
C ASN A 223 18.88 -1.46 2.32
N MET A 224 19.16 -0.49 3.18
CA MET A 224 18.23 -0.01 4.19
C MET A 224 16.94 0.53 3.53
N ARG A 225 17.06 1.39 2.52
CA ARG A 225 15.90 1.94 1.80
C ARG A 225 15.09 0.87 1.10
N MET A 226 15.76 -0.06 0.39
CA MET A 226 15.07 -1.20 -0.23
C MET A 226 14.34 -2.06 0.80
N ALA A 227 14.94 -2.28 1.97
CA ALA A 227 14.29 -3.02 3.05
C ALA A 227 13.05 -2.29 3.58
N TYR A 228 13.14 -0.98 3.83
CA TYR A 228 11.99 -0.18 4.29
C TYR A 228 10.86 -0.16 3.26
N ALA A 229 11.16 0.12 2.00
CA ALA A 229 10.14 0.15 0.97
C ALA A 229 9.36 -1.17 0.88
N TYR A 230 10.04 -2.32 0.89
CA TYR A 230 9.39 -3.62 0.88
C TYR A 230 8.68 -3.98 2.20
N GLN A 231 9.22 -3.55 3.35
CA GLN A 231 8.64 -3.85 4.66
C GLN A 231 7.23 -3.25 4.83
N TYR A 232 7.02 -2.07 4.28
CA TYR A 232 5.75 -1.34 4.39
C TYR A 232 4.83 -1.52 3.17
N LEU A 233 5.27 -2.25 2.15
CA LEU A 233 4.47 -2.56 0.97
C LEU A 233 3.68 -3.85 1.20
N GLU A 234 2.37 -3.74 1.29
CA GLU A 234 1.48 -4.84 1.61
C GLU A 234 1.68 -6.07 0.69
N GLY A 235 1.84 -7.23 1.32
CA GLY A 235 2.04 -8.52 0.62
C GLY A 235 3.43 -8.70 0.00
N GLN A 236 4.39 -7.81 0.26
CA GLN A 236 5.76 -7.90 -0.24
C GLN A 236 6.82 -7.86 0.87
N GLU A 237 6.41 -7.94 2.13
CA GLU A 237 7.27 -7.78 3.31
C GLU A 237 8.44 -8.77 3.34
N GLU A 238 8.23 -10.00 2.84
CA GLU A 238 9.29 -11.02 2.76
C GLU A 238 10.46 -10.60 1.85
N LYS A 239 10.20 -9.73 0.87
CA LYS A 239 11.26 -9.21 -0.01
C LYS A 239 12.21 -8.25 0.70
N ALA A 240 11.84 -7.71 1.86
CA ALA A 240 12.72 -6.88 2.68
C ALA A 240 13.89 -7.66 3.29
N ILE A 241 13.72 -8.96 3.57
CA ILE A 241 14.69 -9.79 4.29
C ILE A 241 16.10 -9.77 3.68
N PRO A 242 16.31 -10.03 2.37
CA PRO A 242 17.66 -10.05 1.81
C PRO A 242 18.35 -8.69 1.83
N TYR A 243 17.61 -7.59 1.83
CA TYR A 243 18.15 -6.25 1.95
C TYR A 243 18.51 -5.92 3.40
N ALA A 244 17.62 -6.25 4.35
CA ALA A 244 17.89 -6.07 5.77
C ALA A 244 19.12 -6.85 6.28
N GLN A 245 19.44 -7.97 5.65
CA GLN A 245 20.64 -8.77 5.96
C GLN A 245 21.95 -8.14 5.44
N ARG A 246 21.86 -7.19 4.50
CA ARG A 246 23.01 -6.51 3.88
C ARG A 246 23.19 -5.07 4.39
N TRP A 247 22.25 -4.59 5.18
CA TRP A 247 22.26 -3.28 5.81
C TRP A 247 23.22 -3.15 7.00
#